data_48327b06a88bea20094a7d543ce0f428
#
_entry.id   48327b06a88bea20094a7d543ce0f428
#
_cell.length_a   1.000
_cell.length_b   1.000
_cell.length_c   1.000
_cell.angle_alpha   90.00
_cell.angle_beta   90.00
_cell.angle_gamma   90.00
#
_symmetry.space_group_name_H-M   'P 1'
#
loop_
_entity.id
_entity.type
_entity.pdbx_description
1 polymer ?
#
loop_
_entity_poly.entity_id
_entity_poly.type
_entity_poly.pdbx_seq_one_letter_code
_entity_poly.pdbx_strand_id
1 'polypeptide(L)'
;MLPTGFSDSTSDRGIVCLGWPPQPEILAHPAIGGCLLHSGWGSIIESLSYGHPQKLMPMVADQGLNAKLLFEKGNGFQVQSNEDGAHNLDSIAMSLRFVIADQEGQHLRLQAAEMQTIFANQDLHDNDTEEFVEFIFNHKKR
;
A
#
# COMPACT_ATOMS: atom_id res chain seq x y z
N MET A 1 4.73 -19.57 -9.06
CA MET A 1 4.56 -20.87 -8.36
C MET A 1 5.03 -20.66 -6.93
N LEU A 2 4.27 -21.11 -5.92
CA LEU A 2 4.69 -21.00 -4.52
C LEU A 2 5.79 -22.03 -4.21
N PRO A 3 6.67 -21.73 -3.24
CA PRO A 3 7.65 -22.70 -2.77
C PRO A 3 6.97 -23.97 -2.26
N THR A 4 7.64 -25.12 -2.42
CA THR A 4 7.14 -26.41 -1.91
C THR A 4 6.91 -26.33 -0.40
N GLY A 5 5.75 -26.81 0.06
CA GLY A 5 5.37 -26.79 1.48
C GLY A 5 4.84 -25.44 2.01
N PHE A 6 4.81 -24.37 1.19
CA PHE A 6 4.32 -23.07 1.63
C PHE A 6 2.86 -23.12 2.07
N SER A 7 2.00 -23.71 1.26
CA SER A 7 0.56 -23.81 1.58
C SER A 7 0.31 -24.60 2.87
N ASP A 8 1.05 -25.69 3.08
CA ASP A 8 0.91 -26.52 4.28
C ASP A 8 1.40 -25.78 5.53
N SER A 9 2.50 -25.03 5.42
CA SER A 9 3.08 -24.27 6.54
C SER A 9 2.27 -23.04 6.94
N THR A 10 1.34 -22.59 6.08
CA THR A 10 0.53 -21.38 6.30
C THR A 10 -0.97 -21.67 6.41
N SER A 11 -1.41 -22.91 6.29
CA SER A 11 -2.82 -23.31 6.20
C SER A 11 -3.68 -22.91 7.41
N ASP A 12 -3.08 -22.75 8.58
CA ASP A 12 -3.73 -22.34 9.84
C ASP A 12 -3.80 -20.82 10.03
N ARG A 13 -3.07 -20.01 9.21
CA ARG A 13 -2.91 -18.57 9.43
C ARG A 13 -2.85 -17.74 8.14
N GLY A 14 -2.98 -18.35 6.99
CA GLY A 14 -2.87 -17.67 5.69
C GLY A 14 -3.80 -18.23 4.64
N ILE A 15 -4.25 -17.37 3.75
CA ILE A 15 -5.03 -17.75 2.58
C ILE A 15 -4.24 -17.35 1.34
N VAL A 16 -4.05 -18.29 0.42
CA VAL A 16 -3.43 -18.04 -0.88
C VAL A 16 -4.51 -17.99 -1.95
N CYS A 17 -4.75 -16.81 -2.49
CA CYS A 17 -5.64 -16.65 -3.63
C CYS A 17 -4.84 -16.81 -4.93
N LEU A 18 -5.22 -17.80 -5.75
CA LEU A 18 -4.68 -17.98 -7.08
C LEU A 18 -5.63 -17.34 -8.11
N GLY A 19 -5.10 -16.51 -8.99
CA GLY A 19 -5.88 -15.79 -9.99
C GLY A 19 -6.21 -14.35 -9.56
N TRP A 20 -7.38 -13.86 -9.93
CA TRP A 20 -7.82 -12.50 -9.63
C TRP A 20 -8.65 -12.50 -8.34
N PRO A 21 -8.09 -12.03 -7.20
CA PRO A 21 -8.84 -11.97 -5.95
C PRO A 21 -9.82 -10.78 -5.96
N PRO A 22 -10.89 -10.82 -5.15
CA PRO A 22 -11.77 -9.67 -4.92
C PRO A 22 -11.05 -8.68 -3.99
N GLN A 23 -10.10 -7.92 -4.54
CA GLN A 23 -9.19 -7.07 -3.78
C GLN A 23 -9.90 -5.97 -2.98
N PRO A 24 -10.90 -5.24 -3.54
CA PRO A 24 -11.62 -4.22 -2.78
C PRO A 24 -12.35 -4.79 -1.56
N GLU A 25 -12.99 -5.94 -1.70
CA GLU A 25 -13.71 -6.61 -0.61
C GLU A 25 -12.76 -7.10 0.47
N ILE A 26 -11.57 -7.57 0.08
CA ILE A 26 -10.52 -7.96 1.03
C ILE A 26 -10.02 -6.72 1.79
N LEU A 27 -9.70 -5.63 1.07
CA LEU A 27 -9.21 -4.40 1.69
C LEU A 27 -10.27 -3.74 2.59
N ALA A 28 -11.55 -3.86 2.25
CA ALA A 28 -12.65 -3.35 3.08
C ALA A 28 -12.88 -4.16 4.35
N HIS A 29 -12.30 -5.36 4.48
CA HIS A 29 -12.60 -6.24 5.60
C HIS A 29 -11.91 -5.76 6.89
N PRO A 30 -12.64 -5.66 8.03
CA PRO A 30 -12.10 -5.09 9.28
C PRO A 30 -10.97 -5.91 9.92
N ALA A 31 -10.75 -7.14 9.49
CA ALA A 31 -9.62 -7.95 9.94
C ALA A 31 -8.30 -7.62 9.24
N ILE A 32 -8.31 -6.77 8.21
CA ILE A 32 -7.08 -6.34 7.55
C ILE A 32 -6.45 -5.21 8.35
N GLY A 33 -5.27 -5.46 8.89
CA GLY A 33 -4.54 -4.50 9.73
C GLY A 33 -3.47 -3.69 8.99
N GLY A 34 -3.22 -3.97 7.72
CA GLY A 34 -2.20 -3.28 6.91
C GLY A 34 -1.84 -4.04 5.64
N CYS A 35 -1.07 -3.40 4.77
CA CYS A 35 -0.70 -3.92 3.47
C CYS A 35 0.82 -3.96 3.27
N LEU A 36 1.34 -5.06 2.71
CA LEU A 36 2.70 -5.14 2.17
C LEU A 36 2.61 -4.97 0.65
N LEU A 37 3.21 -3.91 0.14
CA LEU A 37 3.08 -3.48 -1.25
C LEU A 37 4.46 -3.37 -1.93
N HIS A 38 4.50 -3.63 -3.23
CA HIS A 38 5.66 -3.34 -4.08
C HIS A 38 5.84 -1.84 -4.40
N SER A 39 5.00 -0.97 -3.81
CA SER A 39 5.02 0.49 -4.00
C SER A 39 4.63 0.98 -5.40
N GLY A 40 3.82 0.21 -6.13
CA GLY A 40 3.12 0.66 -7.34
C GLY A 40 1.99 1.62 -6.97
N TRP A 41 1.83 2.70 -7.75
CA TRP A 41 0.95 3.81 -7.39
C TRP A 41 -0.51 3.40 -7.21
N GLY A 42 -1.04 2.53 -8.08
CA GLY A 42 -2.40 2.00 -7.95
C GLY A 42 -2.65 1.30 -6.62
N SER A 43 -1.75 0.38 -6.23
CA SER A 43 -1.87 -0.35 -4.96
C SER A 43 -1.72 0.57 -3.73
N ILE A 44 -0.92 1.64 -3.84
CA ILE A 44 -0.78 2.67 -2.81
C ILE A 44 -2.12 3.37 -2.60
N ILE A 45 -2.73 3.89 -3.67
CA ILE A 45 -4.00 4.60 -3.62
C ILE A 45 -5.11 3.69 -3.06
N GLU A 46 -5.23 2.47 -3.58
CA GLU A 46 -6.21 1.51 -3.09
C GLU A 46 -6.05 1.25 -1.59
N SER A 47 -4.84 0.97 -1.13
CA SER A 47 -4.58 0.73 0.29
C SER A 47 -4.93 1.94 1.17
N LEU A 48 -4.60 3.16 0.73
CA LEU A 48 -4.93 4.40 1.46
C LEU A 48 -6.43 4.68 1.44
N SER A 49 -7.15 4.35 0.37
CA SER A 49 -8.60 4.51 0.29
C SER A 49 -9.34 3.66 1.34
N TYR A 50 -8.73 2.57 1.81
CA TYR A 50 -9.25 1.74 2.90
C TYR A 50 -8.60 2.03 4.27
N GLY A 51 -7.74 3.03 4.35
CA GLY A 51 -7.12 3.45 5.61
C GLY A 51 -6.05 2.49 6.15
N HIS A 52 -5.44 1.69 5.28
CA HIS A 52 -4.44 0.72 5.71
C HIS A 52 -3.05 1.31 5.80
N PRO A 53 -2.34 1.12 6.92
CA PRO A 53 -0.94 1.45 7.02
C PRO A 53 -0.12 0.56 6.06
N GLN A 54 0.83 1.18 5.37
CA GLN A 54 1.56 0.56 4.27
C GLN A 54 2.97 0.18 4.65
N LYS A 55 3.33 -1.05 4.33
CA LYS A 55 4.70 -1.52 4.29
C LYS A 55 5.17 -1.60 2.84
N LEU A 56 6.21 -0.85 2.52
CA LEU A 56 6.68 -0.60 1.17
C LEU A 56 7.93 -1.44 0.88
N MET A 57 7.85 -2.31 -0.12
CA MET A 57 8.93 -3.18 -0.55
C MET A 57 9.16 -3.00 -2.07
N PRO A 58 9.77 -1.88 -2.49
CA PRO A 58 9.99 -1.60 -3.90
C PRO A 58 10.94 -2.62 -4.54
N MET A 59 10.64 -3.01 -5.77
CA MET A 59 11.41 -4.00 -6.52
C MET A 59 11.99 -3.44 -7.82
N VAL A 60 11.21 -2.66 -8.58
CA VAL A 60 11.60 -2.21 -9.93
C VAL A 60 11.01 -0.83 -10.27
N ALA A 61 11.57 -0.20 -11.29
CA ALA A 61 11.08 1.04 -11.92
C ALA A 61 10.91 2.21 -10.94
N ASP A 62 9.76 2.88 -10.99
CA ASP A 62 9.40 4.04 -10.17
C ASP A 62 9.07 3.72 -8.70
N GLN A 63 8.97 2.44 -8.36
CA GLN A 63 8.55 1.98 -7.03
C GLN A 63 9.44 2.50 -5.91
N GLY A 64 10.76 2.62 -6.16
CA GLY A 64 11.69 3.19 -5.21
C GLY A 64 11.44 4.67 -4.91
N LEU A 65 11.06 5.44 -5.93
CA LEU A 65 10.70 6.85 -5.78
C LEU A 65 9.38 7.00 -5.01
N ASN A 66 8.39 6.18 -5.36
CA ASN A 66 7.09 6.16 -4.69
C ASN A 66 7.25 5.79 -3.20
N ALA A 67 8.05 4.75 -2.90
CA ALA A 67 8.32 4.34 -1.53
C ALA A 67 8.99 5.45 -0.71
N LYS A 68 9.98 6.13 -1.30
CA LYS A 68 10.66 7.25 -0.66
C LYS A 68 9.71 8.42 -0.38
N LEU A 69 8.90 8.79 -1.36
CA LEU A 69 7.90 9.86 -1.21
C LEU A 69 6.94 9.57 -0.05
N LEU A 70 6.39 8.35 0.00
CA LEU A 70 5.46 7.95 1.06
C LEU A 70 6.12 7.90 2.43
N PHE A 71 7.36 7.42 2.49
CA PHE A 71 8.14 7.41 3.73
C PHE A 71 8.38 8.84 4.25
N GLU A 72 8.82 9.76 3.39
CA GLU A 72 9.04 11.17 3.74
C GLU A 72 7.76 11.90 4.15
N LYS A 73 6.61 11.49 3.62
CA LYS A 73 5.28 12.02 3.98
C LYS A 73 4.67 11.34 5.21
N GLY A 74 5.30 10.31 5.78
CA GLY A 74 4.76 9.54 6.90
C GLY A 74 3.59 8.62 6.53
N ASN A 75 3.35 8.39 5.25
CA ASN A 75 2.24 7.58 4.74
C ASN A 75 2.62 6.11 4.47
N GLY A 76 3.82 5.73 4.80
CA GLY A 76 4.29 4.36 4.63
C GLY A 76 5.65 4.14 5.29
N PHE A 77 5.98 2.89 5.51
CA PHE A 77 7.26 2.50 6.08
C PHE A 77 7.98 1.52 5.15
N GLN A 78 9.18 1.87 4.70
CA GLN A 78 9.93 1.06 3.76
C GLN A 78 10.63 -0.12 4.46
N VAL A 79 10.55 -1.32 3.83
CA VAL A 79 11.37 -2.46 4.24
C VAL A 79 12.84 -2.15 3.96
N GLN A 80 13.70 -2.33 4.96
CA GLN A 80 15.13 -2.18 4.74
C GLN A 80 15.63 -3.30 3.84
N SER A 81 16.42 -2.93 2.83
CA SER A 81 17.17 -3.86 2.00
C SER A 81 18.62 -3.91 2.45
N ASN A 82 19.28 -5.02 2.19
CA ASN A 82 20.72 -5.17 2.33
C ASN A 82 21.47 -4.33 1.27
N GLU A 83 22.78 -4.28 1.35
CA GLU A 83 23.64 -3.57 0.38
C GLU A 83 23.50 -4.09 -1.06
N ASP A 84 23.16 -5.37 -1.21
CA ASP A 84 22.89 -6.03 -2.50
C ASP A 84 21.46 -5.85 -3.02
N GLY A 85 20.61 -5.08 -2.30
CA GLY A 85 19.21 -4.87 -2.62
C GLY A 85 18.26 -6.00 -2.21
N ALA A 86 18.76 -7.09 -1.63
CA ALA A 86 17.93 -8.18 -1.14
C ALA A 86 17.22 -7.82 0.16
N HIS A 87 16.03 -8.38 0.37
CA HIS A 87 15.30 -8.25 1.63
C HIS A 87 15.48 -9.51 2.49
N ASN A 88 15.79 -9.30 3.74
CA ASN A 88 15.89 -10.35 4.73
C ASN A 88 14.51 -10.65 5.32
N LEU A 89 14.18 -11.93 5.55
CA LEU A 89 12.88 -12.38 6.08
C LEU A 89 12.59 -11.76 7.47
N ASP A 90 13.59 -11.68 8.33
CA ASP A 90 13.42 -11.10 9.67
C ASP A 90 13.11 -9.59 9.57
N SER A 91 13.77 -8.87 8.68
CA SER A 91 13.48 -7.45 8.42
C SER A 91 12.07 -7.22 7.93
N ILE A 92 11.56 -8.11 7.06
CA ILE A 92 10.16 -8.05 6.58
C ILE A 92 9.22 -8.30 7.75
N ALA A 93 9.43 -9.38 8.52
CA ALA A 93 8.58 -9.75 9.64
C ALA A 93 8.52 -8.69 10.75
N MET A 94 9.68 -8.16 11.15
CA MET A 94 9.78 -7.07 12.12
C MET A 94 9.07 -5.81 11.63
N SER A 95 9.26 -5.48 10.37
CA SER A 95 8.64 -4.33 9.74
C SER A 95 7.11 -4.43 9.67
N LEU A 96 6.58 -5.62 9.37
CA LEU A 96 5.14 -5.86 9.37
C LEU A 96 4.57 -5.73 10.78
N ARG A 97 5.23 -6.34 11.79
CA ARG A 97 4.83 -6.22 13.18
C ARG A 97 4.81 -4.76 13.64
N PHE A 98 5.85 -4.00 13.32
CA PHE A 98 5.94 -2.56 13.63
C PHE A 98 4.74 -1.79 13.07
N VAL A 99 4.40 -1.99 11.80
CA VAL A 99 3.32 -1.25 11.14
C VAL A 99 1.93 -1.67 11.68
N ILE A 100 1.72 -2.98 11.94
CA ILE A 100 0.39 -3.52 12.23
C ILE A 100 0.10 -3.52 13.74
N ALA A 101 1.08 -3.85 14.59
CA ALA A 101 0.84 -4.21 15.98
C ALA A 101 1.59 -3.36 17.01
N ASP A 102 2.84 -2.98 16.74
CA ASP A 102 3.67 -2.32 17.75
C ASP A 102 3.17 -0.91 18.06
N GLN A 103 3.33 -0.49 19.33
CA GLN A 103 2.88 0.81 19.77
C GLN A 103 3.61 1.95 19.07
N GLU A 104 4.89 1.78 18.80
CA GLU A 104 5.72 2.74 18.08
C GLU A 104 5.22 3.00 16.65
N GLY A 105 4.57 2.00 16.02
CA GLY A 105 3.95 2.12 14.69
C GLY A 105 2.56 2.77 14.68
N GLN A 106 2.03 3.16 15.86
CA GLN A 106 0.68 3.74 15.96
C GLN A 106 0.50 4.99 15.09
N HIS A 107 1.52 5.82 14.99
CA HIS A 107 1.47 7.04 14.17
C HIS A 107 1.19 6.72 12.68
N LEU A 108 1.72 5.62 12.14
CA LEU A 108 1.45 5.20 10.75
C LEU A 108 0.00 4.76 10.56
N ARG A 109 -0.58 4.08 11.55
CA ARG A 109 -1.99 3.67 11.52
C ARG A 109 -2.93 4.88 11.59
N LEU A 110 -2.62 5.87 12.43
CA LEU A 110 -3.38 7.12 12.51
C LEU A 110 -3.26 7.92 11.21
N GLN A 111 -2.07 8.04 10.66
CA GLN A 111 -1.84 8.71 9.38
C GLN A 111 -2.58 8.03 8.23
N ALA A 112 -2.60 6.69 8.18
CA ALA A 112 -3.35 5.96 7.16
C ALA A 112 -4.87 6.20 7.28
N ALA A 113 -5.40 6.24 8.51
CA ALA A 113 -6.81 6.57 8.74
C ALA A 113 -7.15 8.02 8.34
N GLU A 114 -6.23 8.97 8.53
CA GLU A 114 -6.39 10.34 8.04
C GLU A 114 -6.39 10.38 6.50
N MET A 115 -5.46 9.68 5.86
CA MET A 115 -5.40 9.60 4.39
C MET A 115 -6.64 8.97 3.78
N GLN A 116 -7.31 8.05 4.46
CA GLN A 116 -8.58 7.50 4.01
C GLN A 116 -9.62 8.58 3.74
N THR A 117 -9.67 9.63 4.56
CA THR A 117 -10.64 10.72 4.38
C THR A 117 -10.45 11.47 3.08
N ILE A 118 -9.25 11.44 2.52
CA ILE A 118 -8.88 12.08 1.25
C ILE A 118 -9.08 11.09 0.10
N PHE A 119 -8.45 9.91 0.19
CA PHE A 119 -8.40 8.95 -0.91
C PHE A 119 -9.72 8.19 -1.13
N ALA A 120 -10.61 8.14 -0.14
CA ALA A 120 -11.97 7.59 -0.30
C ALA A 120 -13.02 8.65 -0.64
N ASN A 121 -12.64 9.92 -0.75
CA ASN A 121 -13.58 11.02 -1.02
C ASN A 121 -13.86 11.13 -2.53
N GLN A 122 -14.96 10.53 -2.96
CA GLN A 122 -15.35 10.51 -4.37
C GLN A 122 -15.67 11.93 -4.89
N ASP A 123 -16.32 12.76 -4.11
CA ASP A 123 -16.67 14.13 -4.52
C ASP A 123 -15.43 14.97 -4.80
N LEU A 124 -14.36 14.79 -4.01
CA LEU A 124 -13.08 15.44 -4.25
C LEU A 124 -12.48 15.01 -5.59
N HIS A 125 -12.47 13.71 -5.86
CA HIS A 125 -11.91 13.16 -7.10
C HIS A 125 -12.71 13.54 -8.34
N ASP A 126 -14.02 13.61 -8.21
CA ASP A 126 -14.90 14.03 -9.30
C ASP A 126 -14.68 15.51 -9.62
N ASN A 127 -14.56 16.39 -8.62
CA ASN A 127 -14.23 17.80 -8.82
C ASN A 127 -12.85 17.99 -9.49
N ASP A 128 -11.80 17.30 -9.00
CA ASP A 128 -10.45 17.36 -9.59
C ASP A 128 -10.48 16.90 -11.05
N THR A 129 -11.28 15.89 -11.36
CA THR A 129 -11.45 15.37 -12.72
C THR A 129 -12.14 16.38 -13.62
N GLU A 130 -13.19 17.04 -13.14
CA GLU A 130 -13.93 18.08 -13.88
C GLU A 130 -12.99 19.27 -14.17
N GLU A 131 -12.28 19.77 -13.18
CA GLU A 131 -11.29 20.85 -13.35
C GLU A 131 -10.22 20.51 -14.39
N PHE A 132 -9.71 19.27 -14.35
CA PHE A 132 -8.72 18.80 -15.31
C PHE A 132 -9.30 18.74 -16.74
N VAL A 133 -10.50 18.25 -16.89
CA VAL A 133 -11.19 18.21 -18.18
C VAL A 133 -11.42 19.62 -18.72
N GLU A 134 -11.89 20.55 -17.92
CA GLU A 134 -12.06 21.94 -18.30
C GLU A 134 -10.74 22.58 -18.71
N PHE A 135 -9.67 22.34 -17.94
CA PHE A 135 -8.32 22.81 -18.29
C PHE A 135 -7.90 22.34 -19.68
N ILE A 136 -8.06 21.05 -20.00
CA ILE A 136 -7.72 20.50 -21.31
C ILE A 136 -8.54 21.18 -22.42
N PHE A 137 -9.86 21.34 -22.24
CA PHE A 137 -10.73 21.96 -23.23
C PHE A 137 -10.32 23.42 -23.50
N ASN A 138 -10.01 24.18 -22.47
CA ASN A 138 -9.64 25.59 -22.57
C ASN A 138 -8.23 25.80 -23.18
N HIS A 139 -7.33 24.81 -23.05
CA HIS A 139 -5.96 24.88 -23.54
C HIS A 139 -5.70 24.02 -24.79
N LYS A 140 -6.73 23.44 -25.39
CA LYS A 140 -6.60 22.72 -26.65
C LYS A 140 -6.17 23.69 -27.75
N LYS A 141 -4.87 23.65 -28.13
CA LYS A 141 -4.40 24.41 -29.29
C LYS A 141 -5.18 23.97 -30.52
N ARG A 142 -5.79 24.93 -31.20
CA ARG A 142 -6.43 24.75 -32.53
C ARG A 142 -5.38 24.39 -33.55
#